data_c34928aec0dcc43031025e61c6dc02eb
#
_entry.id   c34928aec0dcc43031025e61c6dc02eb
#
_cell.length_a   1.000
_cell.length_b   1.000
_cell.length_c   1.000
_cell.angle_alpha   90.00
_cell.angle_beta   90.00
_cell.angle_gamma   90.00
#
_symmetry.space_group_name_H-M   'P 1'
#
loop_
_entity.id
_entity.type
_entity.pdbx_description
1 polymer ?
#
loop_
_entity_poly.entity_id
_entity_poly.type
_entity_poly.pdbx_seq_one_letter_code
_entity_poly.pdbx_strand_id
1 'polypeptide(L)'
;MSPLQSWKLLANTFHAIDLLIRYGKLPAEYKPEDAIHLYKEVPLSTHERNVLGFLLHVWNKYDFPFELSEVAGWSDESLHAFGRWVTGQTLKDPCRYF
;
A
#
# COMPACT_ATOMS: atom_id res chain seq x y z
N MET A 1 -15.41 -11.27 2.25
CA MET A 1 -14.15 -10.67 2.75
C MET A 1 -14.43 -9.25 3.22
N SER A 2 -13.97 -8.89 4.42
CA SER A 2 -14.16 -7.54 4.94
C SER A 2 -13.25 -6.53 4.23
N PRO A 3 -13.56 -5.23 4.30
CA PRO A 3 -12.66 -4.21 3.75
C PRO A 3 -11.24 -4.30 4.31
N LEU A 4 -11.10 -4.56 5.60
CA LEU A 4 -9.78 -4.71 6.22
C LEU A 4 -9.02 -5.90 5.65
N GLN A 5 -9.67 -7.04 5.50
CA GLN A 5 -9.05 -8.23 4.92
C GLN A 5 -8.62 -7.99 3.47
N SER A 6 -9.46 -7.32 2.68
CA SER A 6 -9.15 -7.00 1.28
C SER A 6 -7.95 -6.06 1.20
N TRP A 7 -7.91 -5.04 2.06
CA TRP A 7 -6.80 -4.09 2.11
C TRP A 7 -5.49 -4.79 2.49
N LYS A 8 -5.52 -5.66 3.51
CA LYS A 8 -4.33 -6.40 3.93
C LYS A 8 -3.85 -7.37 2.85
N LEU A 9 -4.76 -8.00 2.13
CA LEU A 9 -4.39 -8.87 1.02
C LEU A 9 -3.62 -8.08 -0.04
N LEU A 10 -4.09 -6.90 -0.40
CA LEU A 10 -3.39 -6.03 -1.33
C LEU A 10 -2.04 -5.57 -0.76
N ALA A 11 -2.03 -5.05 0.47
CA ALA A 11 -0.82 -4.51 1.08
C ALA A 11 0.29 -5.56 1.15
N ASN A 12 -0.06 -6.79 1.49
CA ASN A 12 0.92 -7.87 1.64
C ASN A 12 1.53 -8.34 0.31
N THR A 13 1.00 -7.90 -0.84
CA THR A 13 1.64 -8.20 -2.12
C THR A 13 2.86 -7.30 -2.40
N PHE A 14 3.03 -6.23 -1.63
CA PHE A 14 4.15 -5.30 -1.83
C PHE A 14 5.34 -5.69 -0.97
N HIS A 15 6.49 -5.87 -1.63
CA HIS A 15 7.73 -6.21 -0.94
C HIS A 15 8.14 -5.14 0.09
N ALA A 16 7.84 -3.87 -0.21
CA ALA A 16 8.14 -2.77 0.73
C ALA A 16 7.46 -2.97 2.09
N ILE A 17 6.24 -3.52 2.11
CA ILE A 17 5.54 -3.81 3.37
C ILE A 17 6.26 -4.92 4.14
N ASP A 18 6.68 -5.97 3.46
CA ASP A 18 7.43 -7.06 4.07
C ASP A 18 8.72 -6.53 4.72
N LEU A 19 9.43 -5.63 4.04
CA LEU A 19 10.65 -5.03 4.58
C LEU A 19 10.36 -4.17 5.81
N LEU A 20 9.27 -3.41 5.80
CA LEU A 20 8.90 -2.59 6.96
C LEU A 20 8.63 -3.45 8.19
N ILE A 21 8.00 -4.61 8.00
CA ILE A 21 7.77 -5.56 9.09
C ILE A 21 9.09 -6.14 9.58
N ARG A 22 9.96 -6.55 8.67
CA ARG A 22 11.27 -7.13 9.02
C ARG A 22 12.17 -6.18 9.80
N TYR A 23 12.10 -4.88 9.47
CA TYR A 23 12.90 -3.87 10.15
C TYR A 23 12.24 -3.32 11.40
N GLY A 24 11.10 -3.87 11.79
CA GLY A 24 10.40 -3.47 13.02
C GLY A 24 9.66 -2.15 12.92
N LYS A 25 9.47 -1.60 11.73
CA LYS A 25 8.73 -0.35 11.53
C LYS A 25 7.22 -0.56 11.53
N LEU A 26 6.76 -1.75 11.13
CA LEU A 26 5.36 -2.15 11.20
C LEU A 26 5.23 -3.43 12.00
N PRO A 27 4.22 -3.57 12.86
CA PRO A 27 3.94 -4.86 13.51
C PRO A 27 3.44 -5.88 12.47
N ALA A 28 3.68 -7.18 12.75
CA ALA A 28 3.22 -8.26 11.85
C ALA A 28 1.72 -8.22 11.63
N GLU A 29 0.97 -7.87 12.69
CA GLU A 29 -0.49 -7.77 12.66
C GLU A 29 -0.93 -6.30 12.49
N TYR A 30 -0.25 -5.57 11.59
CA TYR A 30 -0.54 -4.16 11.38
C TYR A 30 -1.96 -3.93 10.87
N LYS A 31 -2.48 -2.73 11.19
CA LYS A 31 -3.78 -2.23 10.75
C LYS A 31 -3.56 -0.94 9.96
N PRO A 32 -4.59 -0.43 9.28
CA PRO A 32 -4.45 0.86 8.59
C PRO A 32 -3.96 1.99 9.50
N GLU A 33 -4.37 2.00 10.77
CA GLU A 33 -3.93 3.00 11.74
C GLU A 33 -2.42 2.97 11.94
N ASP A 34 -1.82 1.77 11.96
CA ASP A 34 -0.37 1.64 12.09
C ASP A 34 0.35 2.19 10.86
N ALA A 35 -0.20 1.95 9.68
CA ALA A 35 0.35 2.47 8.43
C ALA A 35 0.21 4.01 8.37
N ILE A 36 -0.90 4.55 8.84
CA ILE A 36 -1.11 6.00 8.89
C ILE A 36 -0.09 6.65 9.82
N HIS A 37 0.11 6.08 11.00
CA HIS A 37 1.09 6.58 11.96
C HIS A 37 2.49 6.57 11.35
N LEU A 38 2.87 5.47 10.73
CA LEU A 38 4.17 5.33 10.09
C LEU A 38 4.36 6.38 9.00
N TYR A 39 3.34 6.57 8.17
CA TYR A 39 3.38 7.53 7.05
C TYR A 39 3.55 8.98 7.54
N LYS A 40 2.86 9.34 8.62
CA LYS A 40 2.85 10.71 9.15
C LYS A 40 4.01 11.02 10.08
N GLU A 41 4.44 10.07 10.89
CA GLU A 41 5.32 10.33 12.03
C GLU A 41 6.75 9.79 11.88
N VAL A 42 6.98 8.85 10.98
CA VAL A 42 8.28 8.18 10.84
C VAL A 42 8.93 8.56 9.51
N PRO A 43 10.23 8.96 9.52
CA PRO A 43 10.95 9.18 8.28
C PRO A 43 11.03 7.90 7.44
N LEU A 44 10.67 8.00 6.17
CA LEU A 44 10.66 6.86 5.25
C LEU A 44 11.45 7.24 3.99
N SER A 45 11.97 6.23 3.29
CA SER A 45 12.51 6.44 1.95
C SER A 45 11.38 6.89 1.02
N THR A 46 11.74 7.52 -0.10
CA THR A 46 10.76 7.96 -1.10
C THR A 46 9.90 6.79 -1.57
N HIS A 47 10.53 5.63 -1.83
CA HIS A 47 9.81 4.45 -2.29
C HIS A 47 8.83 3.93 -1.24
N GLU A 48 9.27 3.79 0.02
CA GLU A 48 8.40 3.35 1.11
C GLU A 48 7.21 4.27 1.28
N ARG A 49 7.46 5.59 1.24
CA ARG A 49 6.41 6.61 1.38
C ARG A 49 5.41 6.52 0.23
N ASN A 50 5.89 6.32 -0.99
CA ASN A 50 5.01 6.24 -2.17
C ASN A 50 4.12 4.99 -2.12
N VAL A 51 4.67 3.84 -1.73
CA VAL A 51 3.89 2.61 -1.60
C VAL A 51 2.85 2.76 -0.49
N LEU A 52 3.24 3.28 0.68
CA LEU A 52 2.30 3.51 1.77
C LEU A 52 1.22 4.52 1.37
N GLY A 53 1.60 5.59 0.68
CA GLY A 53 0.64 6.59 0.19
C GLY A 53 -0.41 5.98 -0.74
N PHE A 54 0.01 5.10 -1.64
CA PHE A 54 -0.91 4.36 -2.50
C PHE A 54 -1.85 3.48 -1.67
N LEU A 55 -1.31 2.70 -0.74
CA LEU A 55 -2.13 1.80 0.07
C LEU A 55 -3.12 2.57 0.95
N LEU A 56 -2.70 3.70 1.51
CA LEU A 56 -3.60 4.56 2.28
C LEU A 56 -4.66 5.21 1.40
N HIS A 57 -4.33 5.55 0.15
CA HIS A 57 -5.31 6.03 -0.82
C HIS A 57 -6.38 4.96 -1.08
N VAL A 58 -5.98 3.70 -1.24
CA VAL A 58 -6.94 2.60 -1.42
C VAL A 58 -7.84 2.46 -0.19
N TRP A 59 -7.29 2.67 1.01
CA TRP A 59 -8.06 2.59 2.26
C TRP A 59 -9.01 3.79 2.43
N ASN A 60 -8.52 5.00 2.16
CA ASN A 60 -9.30 6.22 2.30
C ASN A 60 -8.82 7.29 1.31
N LYS A 61 -9.40 7.28 0.13
CA LYS A 61 -8.98 8.17 -0.97
C LYS A 61 -9.23 9.65 -0.69
N TYR A 62 -10.13 9.96 0.23
CA TYR A 62 -10.46 11.36 0.55
C TYR A 62 -9.38 12.02 1.41
N ASP A 63 -8.81 11.27 2.35
CA ASP A 63 -7.76 11.79 3.25
C ASP A 63 -6.36 11.59 2.69
N PHE A 64 -6.17 10.65 1.77
CA PHE A 64 -4.86 10.30 1.21
C PHE A 64 -4.91 10.31 -0.31
N PRO A 65 -4.81 11.51 -0.93
CA PRO A 65 -4.77 11.59 -2.40
C PRO A 65 -3.51 10.93 -2.95
N PHE A 66 -3.63 10.34 -4.13
CA PHE A 66 -2.52 9.66 -4.80
C PHE A 66 -2.50 10.04 -6.28
N GLU A 67 -1.33 10.35 -6.80
CA GLU A 67 -1.15 10.66 -8.22
C GLU A 67 -0.53 9.46 -8.93
N LEU A 68 -1.13 9.05 -10.03
CA LEU A 68 -0.68 7.89 -10.80
C LEU A 68 0.76 8.06 -11.30
N SER A 69 1.19 9.29 -11.55
CA SER A 69 2.55 9.57 -11.99
C SER A 69 3.62 9.10 -11.00
N GLU A 70 3.28 8.97 -9.72
CA GLU A 70 4.22 8.50 -8.71
C GLU A 70 4.64 7.04 -8.94
N VAL A 71 3.81 6.27 -9.64
CA VAL A 71 4.09 4.86 -9.93
C VAL A 71 5.30 4.71 -10.84
N ALA A 72 5.59 5.70 -11.68
CA ALA A 72 6.69 5.64 -12.63
C ALA A 72 8.07 5.45 -11.97
N GLY A 73 8.21 5.87 -10.70
CA GLY A 73 9.47 5.72 -9.96
C GLY A 73 9.56 4.46 -9.12
N TRP A 74 8.59 3.56 -9.20
CA TRP A 74 8.56 2.36 -8.36
C TRP A 74 9.50 1.28 -8.86
N SER A 75 9.93 0.40 -7.94
CA SER A 75 10.68 -0.80 -8.29
C SER A 75 9.83 -1.76 -9.13
N ASP A 76 10.49 -2.67 -9.86
CA ASP A 76 9.80 -3.67 -10.67
C ASP A 76 8.85 -4.52 -9.83
N GLU A 77 9.25 -4.90 -8.63
CA GLU A 77 8.40 -5.69 -7.73
C GLU A 77 7.12 -4.95 -7.37
N SER A 78 7.23 -3.66 -7.04
CA SER A 78 6.05 -2.86 -6.72
C SER A 78 5.19 -2.60 -7.94
N LEU A 79 5.79 -2.40 -9.11
CA LEU A 79 5.04 -2.26 -10.37
C LEU A 79 4.27 -3.53 -10.70
N HIS A 80 4.86 -4.71 -10.48
CA HIS A 80 4.17 -5.98 -10.69
C HIS A 80 3.00 -6.16 -9.73
N ALA A 81 3.18 -5.80 -8.46
CA ALA A 81 2.10 -5.88 -7.47
C ALA A 81 0.94 -4.95 -7.85
N PHE A 82 1.27 -3.73 -8.26
CA PHE A 82 0.27 -2.76 -8.72
C PHE A 82 -0.46 -3.28 -9.97
N GLY A 83 0.28 -3.82 -10.93
CA GLY A 83 -0.29 -4.38 -12.16
C GLY A 83 -1.24 -5.54 -11.89
N ARG A 84 -0.89 -6.44 -10.98
CA ARG A 84 -1.78 -7.54 -10.60
C ARG A 84 -3.05 -7.01 -9.95
N TRP A 85 -2.95 -5.98 -9.14
CA TRP A 85 -4.13 -5.37 -8.53
C TRP A 85 -5.02 -4.71 -9.59
N VAL A 86 -4.44 -3.92 -10.48
CA VAL A 86 -5.20 -3.20 -11.53
C VAL A 86 -5.93 -4.18 -12.46
N THR A 87 -5.31 -5.34 -12.75
CA THR A 87 -5.92 -6.35 -13.63
C THR A 87 -6.89 -7.27 -12.89
N GLY A 88 -7.11 -7.04 -11.59
CA GLY A 88 -8.06 -7.82 -10.80
C GLY A 88 -7.54 -9.16 -10.31
N GLN A 89 -6.24 -9.43 -10.42
CA GLN A 89 -5.67 -10.69 -9.96
C GLN A 89 -5.59 -10.80 -8.44
N THR A 90 -5.49 -9.67 -7.75
CA THR A 90 -5.46 -9.64 -6.29
C THR A 90 -6.86 -9.50 -5.70
N LEU A 91 -7.66 -8.59 -6.28
CA LEU A 91 -9.04 -8.34 -5.88
C LEU A 91 -9.92 -8.31 -7.12
N LYS A 92 -11.19 -8.71 -6.98
CA LYS A 92 -12.11 -8.80 -8.12
C LYS A 92 -12.47 -7.46 -8.72
N ASP A 93 -12.46 -6.39 -7.95
CA ASP A 93 -12.90 -5.08 -8.40
C ASP A 93 -11.93 -4.00 -7.93
N PRO A 94 -10.76 -3.88 -8.57
CA PRO A 94 -9.76 -2.90 -8.15
C PRO A 94 -10.21 -1.46 -8.38
N CYS A 95 -11.06 -1.22 -9.36
CA CYS A 95 -11.43 0.15 -9.75
C CYS A 95 -12.32 0.86 -8.73
N ARG A 96 -12.94 0.13 -7.81
CA ARG A 96 -13.85 0.73 -6.81
C ARG A 96 -13.11 1.64 -5.82
N TYR A 97 -11.80 1.54 -5.73
CA TYR A 97 -11.00 2.30 -4.78
C TYR A 97 -10.47 3.62 -5.34
N PHE A 98 -10.64 3.86 -6.62
CA PHE A 98 -10.18 5.09 -7.26
C PHE A 98 -11.27 6.04 -7.63
#